data_69995e4b6a73a30d7dd16c57df9937be
#
_entry.id   69995e4b6a73a30d7dd16c57df9937be
#
_cell.length_a   1.000
_cell.length_b   1.000
_cell.length_c   1.000
_cell.angle_alpha   90.00
_cell.angle_beta   90.00
_cell.angle_gamma   90.00
#
_symmetry.space_group_name_H-M   'P 1'
#
loop_
_entity.id
_entity.type
_entity.pdbx_description
1 polymer ?
#
loop_
_entity_poly.entity_id
_entity_poly.type
_entity_poly.pdbx_seq_one_letter_code
_entity_poly.pdbx_strand_id
1 'polypeptide(L)'
;LKYDYCNAPEDVTTAFPRYKKMGDALKKTGRPMVYAICEWGQRKPWLWARAAGGHLWRTTWDSRGVWQSNNKDLTGIMEIFDQQKDLAQYAGPGGWNDPDLLMVGLYGKGKSSSVGGRFKGCNTIEYRSHFILWAMLSAPLIVNLDVRSMDKETADILLNKEIIAINQDSLGKQAVTLFIRDNIQVLKKELRNGDLAICVFNRGDQPASFSLDLKKDLN
;
A
#
# COMPACT_ATOMS: atom_id res chain seq x y z
N LEU A 1 -0.75 -16.92 -4.39
CA LEU A 1 -1.77 -17.39 -3.43
C LEU A 1 -1.86 -16.41 -2.27
N LYS A 2 -3.06 -15.95 -1.91
CA LYS A 2 -3.35 -15.21 -0.67
C LYS A 2 -3.96 -16.16 0.35
N TYR A 3 -3.53 -16.06 1.62
CA TYR A 3 -4.04 -16.87 2.72
C TYR A 3 -4.47 -15.95 3.86
N ASP A 4 -5.78 -15.89 4.08
CA ASP A 4 -6.41 -15.09 5.12
C ASP A 4 -6.42 -15.80 6.47
N TYR A 5 -6.60 -15.03 7.56
CA TYR A 5 -6.60 -15.52 8.93
C TYR A 5 -8.02 -15.65 9.54
N CYS A 6 -9.03 -15.83 8.68
CA CYS A 6 -10.42 -15.92 9.11
C CYS A 6 -10.64 -17.12 10.03
N ASN A 7 -11.46 -16.92 11.09
CA ASN A 7 -11.84 -17.96 12.05
C ASN A 7 -10.66 -18.69 12.72
N ALA A 8 -9.56 -17.98 12.94
CA ALA A 8 -8.36 -18.52 13.58
C ALA A 8 -8.12 -17.85 14.94
N PRO A 9 -7.38 -18.49 15.88
CA PRO A 9 -7.06 -17.90 17.17
C PRO A 9 -6.32 -16.57 17.04
N GLU A 10 -6.60 -15.62 17.94
CA GLU A 10 -6.07 -14.25 17.85
C GLU A 10 -4.61 -14.10 18.29
N ASP A 11 -4.00 -15.14 18.87
CA ASP A 11 -2.65 -15.08 19.39
C ASP A 11 -1.57 -15.17 18.29
N VAL A 12 -0.42 -14.51 18.51
CA VAL A 12 0.73 -14.51 17.58
C VAL A 12 1.38 -15.89 17.51
N THR A 13 1.39 -16.63 18.62
CA THR A 13 2.07 -17.93 18.70
C THR A 13 1.40 -18.97 17.82
N THR A 14 0.11 -18.81 17.53
CA THR A 14 -0.65 -19.66 16.60
C THR A 14 -0.53 -19.20 15.15
N ALA A 15 -0.43 -17.90 14.89
CA ALA A 15 -0.40 -17.35 13.53
C ALA A 15 0.84 -17.81 12.74
N PHE A 16 2.04 -17.61 13.29
CA PHE A 16 3.28 -17.97 12.62
C PHE A 16 3.35 -19.45 12.18
N PRO A 17 3.10 -20.45 13.05
CA PRO A 17 3.13 -21.83 12.63
C PRO A 17 2.12 -22.18 11.53
N ARG A 18 0.93 -21.61 11.55
CA ARG A 18 -0.08 -21.81 10.50
C ARG A 18 0.40 -21.31 9.14
N TYR A 19 0.89 -20.07 9.08
CA TYR A 19 1.44 -19.49 7.85
C TYR A 19 2.71 -20.23 7.40
N LYS A 20 3.57 -20.61 8.33
CA LYS A 20 4.78 -21.40 8.04
C LYS A 20 4.44 -22.76 7.43
N LYS A 21 3.45 -23.47 7.99
CA LYS A 21 2.97 -24.75 7.44
C LYS A 21 2.49 -24.60 5.99
N MET A 22 1.74 -23.53 5.68
CA MET A 22 1.32 -23.25 4.32
C MET A 22 2.51 -22.90 3.41
N GLY A 23 3.42 -22.03 3.86
CA GLY A 23 4.64 -21.67 3.12
C GLY A 23 5.50 -22.90 2.77
N ASP A 24 5.69 -23.80 3.75
CA ASP A 24 6.43 -25.04 3.53
C ASP A 24 5.71 -25.98 2.53
N ALA A 25 4.40 -26.07 2.59
CA ALA A 25 3.59 -26.83 1.64
C ALA A 25 3.71 -26.26 0.22
N LEU A 26 3.63 -24.94 0.06
CA LEU A 26 3.82 -24.25 -1.23
C LEU A 26 5.21 -24.55 -1.80
N LYS A 27 6.25 -24.42 -0.98
CA LYS A 27 7.62 -24.72 -1.39
C LYS A 27 7.81 -26.17 -1.84
N LYS A 28 7.18 -27.14 -1.16
CA LYS A 28 7.23 -28.57 -1.51
C LYS A 28 6.61 -28.89 -2.87
N THR A 29 5.74 -28.04 -3.41
CA THR A 29 5.17 -28.25 -4.76
C THR A 29 6.19 -28.08 -5.88
N GLY A 30 7.33 -27.45 -5.62
CA GLY A 30 8.33 -27.09 -6.63
C GLY A 30 7.90 -26.00 -7.59
N ARG A 31 6.69 -25.43 -7.43
CA ARG A 31 6.15 -24.39 -8.33
C ARG A 31 6.47 -22.99 -7.77
N PRO A 32 6.92 -22.04 -8.62
CA PRO A 32 7.12 -20.66 -8.18
C PRO A 32 5.76 -20.01 -7.88
N MET A 33 5.48 -19.70 -6.63
CA MET A 33 4.24 -19.08 -6.18
C MET A 33 4.53 -17.87 -5.30
N VAL A 34 3.93 -16.72 -5.64
CA VAL A 34 3.89 -15.58 -4.72
C VAL A 34 2.91 -15.92 -3.59
N TYR A 35 3.40 -15.85 -2.36
CA TYR A 35 2.63 -16.13 -1.16
C TYR A 35 2.31 -14.84 -0.42
N ALA A 36 1.04 -14.46 -0.38
CA ALA A 36 0.52 -13.29 0.31
C ALA A 36 -0.11 -13.70 1.64
N ILE A 37 0.43 -13.16 2.73
CA ILE A 37 -0.03 -13.38 4.10
C ILE A 37 -1.02 -12.28 4.46
N CYS A 38 -2.23 -12.65 4.90
CA CYS A 38 -3.27 -11.70 5.24
C CYS A 38 -3.83 -11.99 6.65
N GLU A 39 -3.28 -11.28 7.63
CA GLU A 39 -3.76 -11.24 9.01
C GLU A 39 -4.00 -9.78 9.47
N TRP A 40 -4.17 -8.87 8.49
CA TRP A 40 -4.55 -7.46 8.64
C TRP A 40 -3.62 -6.63 9.52
N GLY A 41 -2.34 -7.00 9.64
CA GLY A 41 -1.35 -6.28 10.45
C GLY A 41 -1.49 -6.47 11.97
N GLN A 42 -2.46 -7.25 12.41
CA GLN A 42 -2.82 -7.38 13.83
C GLN A 42 -1.72 -8.02 14.69
N ARG A 43 -0.89 -8.85 14.06
CA ARG A 43 0.18 -9.61 14.74
C ARG A 43 1.55 -9.23 14.22
N LYS A 44 1.67 -7.99 13.66
CA LYS A 44 2.91 -7.43 13.13
C LYS A 44 3.61 -8.40 12.13
N PRO A 45 2.93 -8.79 11.05
CA PRO A 45 3.44 -9.79 10.10
C PRO A 45 4.76 -9.37 9.47
N TRP A 46 5.07 -8.10 9.38
CA TRP A 46 6.36 -7.60 8.89
C TRP A 46 7.56 -8.13 9.69
N LEU A 47 7.37 -8.58 10.94
CA LEU A 47 8.45 -9.15 11.76
C LEU A 47 8.74 -10.62 11.44
N TRP A 48 7.77 -11.37 10.90
CA TRP A 48 7.87 -12.82 10.78
C TRP A 48 7.40 -13.42 9.45
N ALA A 49 6.64 -12.70 8.65
CA ALA A 49 6.03 -13.23 7.43
C ALA A 49 7.06 -13.77 6.43
N ARG A 50 8.21 -13.09 6.30
CA ARG A 50 9.32 -13.55 5.44
C ARG A 50 9.85 -14.92 5.89
N ALA A 51 10.00 -15.14 7.19
CA ALA A 51 10.41 -16.43 7.75
C ALA A 51 9.36 -17.53 7.56
N ALA A 52 8.08 -17.16 7.46
CA ALA A 52 7.00 -18.08 7.11
C ALA A 52 6.93 -18.39 5.60
N GLY A 53 7.80 -17.81 4.78
CA GLY A 53 7.81 -17.96 3.33
C GLY A 53 6.93 -16.95 2.58
N GLY A 54 6.45 -15.91 3.27
CA GLY A 54 5.65 -14.83 2.68
C GLY A 54 6.47 -13.90 1.80
N HIS A 55 5.89 -13.49 0.68
CA HIS A 55 6.42 -12.49 -0.24
C HIS A 55 5.69 -11.16 -0.13
N LEU A 56 4.44 -11.18 0.33
CA LEU A 56 3.62 -10.03 0.63
C LEU A 56 2.97 -10.26 1.99
N TRP A 57 2.77 -9.19 2.77
CA TRP A 57 2.02 -9.27 4.03
C TRP A 57 1.19 -8.03 4.27
N ARG A 58 -0.09 -8.23 4.52
CA ARG A 58 -1.03 -7.16 4.83
C ARG A 58 -0.60 -6.47 6.12
N THR A 59 -0.52 -5.17 6.07
CA THR A 59 -0.06 -4.32 7.17
C THR A 59 -1.20 -3.66 7.95
N THR A 60 -2.40 -3.66 7.38
CA THR A 60 -3.58 -2.96 7.90
C THR A 60 -4.86 -3.77 7.67
N TRP A 61 -5.97 -3.33 8.27
CA TRP A 61 -7.32 -3.75 7.92
C TRP A 61 -7.64 -3.43 6.45
N ASP A 62 -8.73 -4.00 5.96
CA ASP A 62 -9.17 -3.85 4.56
C ASP A 62 -9.49 -2.38 4.24
N SER A 63 -9.00 -1.91 3.10
CA SER A 63 -9.37 -0.62 2.54
C SER A 63 -10.86 -0.59 2.16
N ARG A 64 -11.54 0.49 2.50
CA ARG A 64 -12.96 0.68 2.18
C ARG A 64 -13.22 1.59 0.99
N GLY A 65 -12.19 1.99 0.28
CA GLY A 65 -12.31 2.83 -0.92
C GLY A 65 -12.82 4.24 -0.63
N VAL A 66 -12.55 4.74 0.58
CA VAL A 66 -12.77 6.14 0.97
C VAL A 66 -11.43 6.81 1.23
N TRP A 67 -11.35 8.11 1.00
CA TRP A 67 -10.10 8.83 1.20
C TRP A 67 -9.69 8.87 2.66
N GLN A 68 -10.58 9.35 3.50
CA GLN A 68 -10.40 9.42 4.95
C GLN A 68 -11.70 9.01 5.64
N SER A 69 -11.59 8.32 6.76
CA SER A 69 -12.74 7.87 7.53
C SER A 69 -12.74 8.47 8.93
N ASN A 70 -13.86 9.07 9.32
CA ASN A 70 -14.10 9.50 10.70
C ASN A 70 -14.70 8.38 11.56
N ASN A 71 -14.88 7.19 11.00
CA ASN A 71 -15.44 6.03 11.68
C ASN A 71 -14.30 5.06 12.06
N LYS A 72 -14.19 4.75 13.35
CA LYS A 72 -13.17 3.85 13.88
C LYS A 72 -13.23 2.42 13.31
N ASP A 73 -14.38 2.01 12.79
CA ASP A 73 -14.60 0.69 12.20
C ASP A 73 -14.28 0.64 10.71
N LEU A 74 -13.83 1.76 10.13
CA LEU A 74 -13.57 1.88 8.70
C LEU A 74 -12.18 2.46 8.49
N THR A 75 -11.42 1.79 7.63
CA THR A 75 -10.06 2.22 7.28
C THR A 75 -10.07 2.84 5.89
N GLY A 76 -9.84 4.14 5.81
CA GLY A 76 -9.66 4.87 4.56
C GLY A 76 -8.21 4.79 4.06
N ILE A 77 -8.00 5.33 2.86
CA ILE A 77 -6.69 5.30 2.19
C ILE A 77 -5.63 6.06 3.02
N MET A 78 -6.00 7.19 3.60
CA MET A 78 -5.08 8.00 4.41
C MET A 78 -4.68 7.32 5.72
N GLU A 79 -5.62 6.69 6.41
CA GLU A 79 -5.32 5.94 7.63
C GLU A 79 -4.41 4.74 7.35
N ILE A 80 -4.62 4.07 6.20
CA ILE A 80 -3.75 2.98 5.75
C ILE A 80 -2.35 3.49 5.45
N PHE A 81 -2.25 4.59 4.71
CA PHE A 81 -0.98 5.21 4.37
C PHE A 81 -0.19 5.64 5.61
N ASP A 82 -0.84 6.28 6.57
CA ASP A 82 -0.20 6.75 7.81
C ASP A 82 0.36 5.60 8.66
N GLN A 83 -0.26 4.43 8.61
CA GLN A 83 0.23 3.23 9.28
C GLN A 83 1.51 2.64 8.65
N GLN A 84 1.89 3.06 7.42
CA GLN A 84 3.10 2.56 6.76
C GLN A 84 4.39 3.28 7.17
N LYS A 85 4.31 4.40 7.90
CA LYS A 85 5.45 5.31 8.15
C LYS A 85 6.69 4.65 8.77
N ASP A 86 6.49 3.68 9.66
CA ASP A 86 7.59 3.02 10.40
C ASP A 86 7.92 1.62 9.81
N LEU A 87 7.30 1.25 8.68
CA LEU A 87 7.42 -0.09 8.12
C LEU A 87 8.45 -0.21 6.99
N ALA A 88 9.06 0.89 6.55
CA ALA A 88 10.00 0.91 5.43
C ALA A 88 11.15 -0.10 5.58
N GLN A 89 11.66 -0.27 6.80
CA GLN A 89 12.77 -1.17 7.10
C GLN A 89 12.47 -2.66 6.88
N TYR A 90 11.20 -3.05 6.80
CA TYR A 90 10.77 -4.45 6.66
C TYR A 90 10.52 -4.85 5.21
N ALA A 91 10.27 -3.87 4.32
CA ALA A 91 10.05 -4.10 2.90
C ALA A 91 11.36 -4.14 2.11
N GLY A 92 11.38 -4.90 1.04
CA GLY A 92 12.51 -4.97 0.11
C GLY A 92 12.41 -6.18 -0.81
N PRO A 93 13.38 -6.38 -1.70
CA PRO A 93 13.35 -7.49 -2.64
C PRO A 93 13.04 -8.84 -1.98
N GLY A 94 12.04 -9.52 -2.52
CA GLY A 94 11.55 -10.81 -2.02
C GLY A 94 10.55 -10.74 -0.86
N GLY A 95 10.17 -9.54 -0.37
CA GLY A 95 9.15 -9.42 0.69
C GLY A 95 8.68 -7.99 0.87
N TRP A 96 7.35 -7.75 0.79
CA TRP A 96 6.78 -6.43 0.65
C TRP A 96 5.66 -6.18 1.65
N ASN A 97 5.65 -4.98 2.22
CA ASN A 97 4.49 -4.47 2.95
C ASN A 97 3.32 -4.31 1.96
N ASP A 98 2.17 -4.85 2.32
CA ASP A 98 0.95 -4.79 1.51
C ASP A 98 -0.10 -3.96 2.26
N PRO A 99 -0.27 -2.68 1.89
CA PRO A 99 -1.27 -1.81 2.49
C PRO A 99 -2.68 -2.02 1.92
N ASP A 100 -2.91 -3.10 1.18
CA ASP A 100 -4.13 -3.48 0.49
C ASP A 100 -4.24 -2.93 -0.95
N LEU A 101 -5.31 -3.34 -1.61
CA LEU A 101 -5.61 -3.13 -3.03
C LEU A 101 -5.73 -1.64 -3.39
N LEU A 102 -5.41 -1.32 -4.64
CA LEU A 102 -5.73 -0.02 -5.22
C LEU A 102 -7.25 0.09 -5.46
N MET A 103 -7.84 1.12 -4.87
CA MET A 103 -9.27 1.46 -5.02
C MET A 103 -9.54 2.43 -6.18
N VAL A 104 -8.51 2.73 -6.97
CA VAL A 104 -8.56 3.65 -8.11
C VAL A 104 -9.61 3.20 -9.12
N GLY A 105 -10.50 4.12 -9.52
CA GLY A 105 -11.54 3.86 -10.50
C GLY A 105 -12.82 3.22 -9.97
N LEU A 106 -12.95 2.99 -8.67
CA LEU A 106 -14.19 2.44 -8.10
C LEU A 106 -15.33 3.47 -7.98
N TYR A 107 -15.03 4.72 -7.67
CA TYR A 107 -16.01 5.81 -7.53
C TYR A 107 -17.25 5.42 -6.70
N GLY A 108 -17.02 4.74 -5.57
CA GLY A 108 -18.11 4.26 -4.70
C GLY A 108 -18.87 3.03 -5.21
N LYS A 109 -18.47 2.46 -6.35
CA LYS A 109 -19.07 1.25 -6.90
C LYS A 109 -18.42 -0.01 -6.30
N GLY A 110 -19.16 -1.13 -6.30
CA GLY A 110 -18.67 -2.41 -5.83
C GLY A 110 -18.81 -2.62 -4.31
N LYS A 111 -18.71 -3.88 -3.89
CA LYS A 111 -18.92 -4.27 -2.48
C LYS A 111 -17.82 -3.76 -1.53
N SER A 112 -16.59 -3.63 -2.02
CA SER A 112 -15.46 -3.18 -1.21
C SER A 112 -15.50 -1.68 -0.89
N SER A 113 -16.10 -0.87 -1.76
CA SER A 113 -16.21 0.59 -1.59
C SER A 113 -17.49 1.02 -0.90
N SER A 114 -18.48 0.14 -0.81
CA SER A 114 -19.77 0.43 -0.20
C SER A 114 -20.11 -0.57 0.89
N VAL A 115 -19.69 -0.32 2.11
CA VAL A 115 -20.33 -0.98 3.25
C VAL A 115 -21.76 -0.41 3.33
N GLY A 116 -22.70 -1.09 2.67
CA GLY A 116 -24.10 -0.71 2.63
C GLY A 116 -24.41 0.58 1.83
N GLY A 117 -23.66 0.90 0.78
CA GLY A 117 -23.91 2.08 -0.07
C GLY A 117 -23.64 3.42 0.61
N ARG A 118 -22.88 3.44 1.71
CA ARG A 118 -22.65 4.64 2.55
C ARG A 118 -21.55 5.57 2.05
N PHE A 119 -20.71 5.14 1.10
CA PHE A 119 -19.53 5.90 0.69
C PHE A 119 -19.58 6.25 -0.78
N LYS A 120 -19.31 7.52 -1.07
CA LYS A 120 -19.23 8.04 -2.45
C LYS A 120 -17.97 7.59 -3.18
N GLY A 121 -17.04 6.91 -2.50
CA GLY A 121 -15.70 6.65 -3.04
C GLY A 121 -14.79 7.86 -2.95
N CYS A 122 -13.66 7.77 -3.62
CA CYS A 122 -12.72 8.87 -3.77
C CYS A 122 -13.00 9.64 -5.07
N ASN A 123 -12.57 10.90 -5.13
CA ASN A 123 -12.52 11.66 -6.38
C ASN A 123 -11.20 11.34 -7.15
N THR A 124 -11.07 11.88 -8.35
CA THR A 124 -9.92 11.62 -9.24
C THR A 124 -8.59 12.10 -8.65
N ILE A 125 -8.58 13.23 -7.94
CA ILE A 125 -7.36 13.76 -7.31
C ILE A 125 -6.91 12.81 -6.19
N GLU A 126 -7.84 12.33 -5.39
CA GLU A 126 -7.59 11.35 -4.33
C GLU A 126 -7.10 10.02 -4.90
N TYR A 127 -7.69 9.53 -6.02
CA TYR A 127 -7.22 8.32 -6.69
C TYR A 127 -5.82 8.48 -7.28
N ARG A 128 -5.51 9.63 -7.86
CA ARG A 128 -4.14 9.94 -8.32
C ARG A 128 -3.16 9.95 -7.17
N SER A 129 -3.51 10.57 -6.06
CA SER A 129 -2.71 10.58 -4.84
C SER A 129 -2.52 9.16 -4.29
N HIS A 130 -3.60 8.37 -4.21
CA HIS A 130 -3.54 6.97 -3.79
C HIS A 130 -2.53 6.15 -4.60
N PHE A 131 -2.60 6.24 -5.94
CA PHE A 131 -1.68 5.52 -6.82
C PHE A 131 -0.23 5.94 -6.61
N ILE A 132 0.04 7.24 -6.51
CA ILE A 132 1.38 7.78 -6.27
C ILE A 132 1.91 7.34 -4.90
N LEU A 133 1.10 7.42 -3.85
CA LEU A 133 1.50 7.02 -2.50
C LEU A 133 1.83 5.53 -2.44
N TRP A 134 1.04 4.64 -3.06
CA TRP A 134 1.35 3.20 -3.15
C TRP A 134 2.63 2.94 -3.95
N ALA A 135 2.86 3.71 -5.01
CA ALA A 135 4.11 3.63 -5.76
C ALA A 135 5.33 4.02 -4.92
N MET A 136 5.23 5.10 -4.16
CA MET A 136 6.27 5.53 -3.22
C MET A 136 6.54 4.48 -2.13
N LEU A 137 5.50 3.81 -1.65
CA LEU A 137 5.62 2.72 -0.66
C LEU A 137 6.23 1.42 -1.21
N SER A 138 6.51 1.31 -2.52
CA SER A 138 6.82 0.02 -3.18
C SER A 138 5.76 -1.05 -2.88
N ALA A 139 4.52 -0.64 -2.70
CA ALA A 139 3.41 -1.53 -2.40
C ALA A 139 3.00 -2.34 -3.64
N PRO A 140 2.39 -3.52 -3.47
CA PRO A 140 1.79 -4.26 -4.58
C PRO A 140 0.73 -3.40 -5.28
N LEU A 141 0.88 -3.17 -6.59
CA LEU A 141 -0.10 -2.40 -7.39
C LEU A 141 -1.18 -3.35 -7.92
N ILE A 142 -2.01 -3.87 -7.03
CA ILE A 142 -3.11 -4.79 -7.38
C ILE A 142 -4.41 -3.99 -7.39
N VAL A 143 -5.04 -3.91 -8.55
CA VAL A 143 -6.28 -3.13 -8.76
C VAL A 143 -7.52 -3.90 -8.31
N ASN A 144 -8.51 -3.17 -7.78
CA ASN A 144 -9.81 -3.68 -7.34
C ASN A 144 -10.94 -3.10 -8.22
N LEU A 145 -10.82 -3.27 -9.54
CA LEU A 145 -11.83 -2.81 -10.49
C LEU A 145 -11.98 -3.78 -11.66
N ASP A 146 -13.06 -3.67 -12.40
CA ASP A 146 -13.22 -4.37 -13.68
C ASP A 146 -12.48 -3.59 -14.77
N VAL A 147 -11.29 -4.07 -15.13
CA VAL A 147 -10.42 -3.43 -16.14
C VAL A 147 -11.05 -3.32 -17.53
N ARG A 148 -12.09 -4.12 -17.82
CA ARG A 148 -12.79 -4.10 -19.12
C ARG A 148 -13.66 -2.86 -19.29
N SER A 149 -14.09 -2.25 -18.16
CA SER A 149 -14.93 -1.06 -18.13
C SER A 149 -14.21 0.18 -17.58
N MET A 150 -12.88 0.15 -17.58
CA MET A 150 -12.04 1.23 -17.10
C MET A 150 -12.18 2.45 -18.02
N ASP A 151 -12.52 3.61 -17.45
CA ASP A 151 -12.56 4.87 -18.18
C ASP A 151 -11.14 5.41 -18.46
N LYS A 152 -11.09 6.42 -19.35
CA LYS A 152 -9.80 7.01 -19.75
C LYS A 152 -9.06 7.65 -18.57
N GLU A 153 -9.77 8.34 -17.68
CA GLU A 153 -9.16 9.02 -16.53
C GLU A 153 -8.51 8.01 -15.56
N THR A 154 -9.20 6.94 -15.26
CA THR A 154 -8.67 5.81 -14.49
C THR A 154 -7.46 5.17 -15.18
N ALA A 155 -7.54 4.97 -16.51
CA ALA A 155 -6.43 4.44 -17.29
C ALA A 155 -5.20 5.34 -17.26
N ASP A 156 -5.38 6.66 -17.39
CA ASP A 156 -4.29 7.64 -17.33
C ASP A 156 -3.56 7.62 -15.98
N ILE A 157 -4.27 7.31 -14.89
CA ILE A 157 -3.66 7.13 -13.57
C ILE A 157 -2.90 5.80 -13.50
N LEU A 158 -3.59 4.68 -13.75
CA LEU A 158 -3.06 3.34 -13.51
C LEU A 158 -1.96 2.91 -14.51
N LEU A 159 -1.95 3.50 -15.70
CA LEU A 159 -0.96 3.20 -16.74
C LEU A 159 0.15 4.24 -16.84
N ASN A 160 0.30 5.11 -15.87
CA ASN A 160 1.39 6.08 -15.80
C ASN A 160 2.73 5.35 -15.62
N LYS A 161 3.50 5.28 -16.71
CA LYS A 161 4.75 4.52 -16.77
C LYS A 161 5.83 5.05 -15.83
N GLU A 162 5.89 6.36 -15.61
CA GLU A 162 6.88 6.99 -14.72
C GLU A 162 6.61 6.61 -13.27
N ILE A 163 5.35 6.68 -12.83
CA ILE A 163 4.96 6.29 -11.48
C ILE A 163 5.14 4.78 -11.27
N ILE A 164 4.80 3.97 -12.28
CA ILE A 164 5.04 2.52 -12.24
C ILE A 164 6.54 2.24 -12.13
N ALA A 165 7.40 2.95 -12.87
CA ALA A 165 8.85 2.77 -12.78
C ALA A 165 9.40 3.07 -11.39
N ILE A 166 8.89 4.10 -10.70
CA ILE A 166 9.22 4.40 -9.30
C ILE A 166 8.83 3.23 -8.38
N ASN A 167 7.63 2.66 -8.56
CA ASN A 167 7.20 1.49 -7.79
C ASN A 167 8.08 0.26 -8.05
N GLN A 168 8.37 -0.01 -9.33
CA GLN A 168 9.08 -1.20 -9.79
C GLN A 168 10.62 -1.05 -9.74
N ASP A 169 11.13 0.02 -9.17
CA ASP A 169 12.58 0.20 -9.04
C ASP A 169 13.22 -0.95 -8.26
N SER A 170 14.28 -1.53 -8.84
CA SER A 170 14.87 -2.79 -8.37
C SER A 170 15.62 -2.67 -7.03
N LEU A 171 15.88 -1.45 -6.53
CA LEU A 171 16.39 -1.27 -5.17
C LEU A 171 15.33 -1.69 -4.14
N GLY A 172 14.04 -1.56 -4.49
CA GLY A 172 12.92 -2.04 -3.71
C GLY A 172 12.73 -1.33 -2.37
N LYS A 173 13.29 -0.15 -2.19
CA LYS A 173 13.12 0.63 -0.97
C LYS A 173 11.75 1.30 -0.93
N GLN A 174 11.09 1.21 0.20
CA GLN A 174 9.91 2.02 0.52
C GLN A 174 10.34 3.45 0.84
N ALA A 175 9.54 4.44 0.39
CA ALA A 175 9.77 5.84 0.75
C ALA A 175 9.63 6.07 2.26
N VAL A 176 10.37 7.05 2.74
CA VAL A 176 10.25 7.57 4.12
C VAL A 176 9.78 9.01 4.09
N THR A 177 9.04 9.42 5.13
CA THR A 177 8.70 10.83 5.33
C THR A 177 9.94 11.58 5.80
N LEU A 178 10.35 12.60 5.06
CA LEU A 178 11.40 13.51 5.49
C LEU A 178 10.89 14.46 6.55
N PHE A 179 9.77 15.13 6.27
CA PHE A 179 9.09 16.02 7.21
C PHE A 179 7.64 16.26 6.80
N ILE A 180 6.89 16.81 7.75
CA ILE A 180 5.56 17.39 7.51
C ILE A 180 5.64 18.84 8.00
N ARG A 181 5.28 19.78 7.12
CA ARG A 181 5.21 21.21 7.42
C ARG A 181 3.83 21.70 6.99
N ASP A 182 3.08 22.22 7.94
CA ASP A 182 1.65 22.50 7.77
C ASP A 182 0.92 21.27 7.26
N ASN A 183 0.26 21.35 6.11
CA ASN A 183 -0.41 20.22 5.47
C ASN A 183 0.44 19.56 4.37
N ILE A 184 1.69 19.96 4.19
CA ILE A 184 2.57 19.39 3.16
C ILE A 184 3.47 18.33 3.77
N GLN A 185 3.34 17.11 3.29
CA GLN A 185 4.21 15.98 3.61
C GLN A 185 5.18 15.74 2.46
N VAL A 186 6.47 15.70 2.77
CA VAL A 186 7.51 15.37 1.78
C VAL A 186 8.02 13.96 2.05
N LEU A 187 7.97 13.14 1.01
CA LEU A 187 8.46 11.77 1.01
C LEU A 187 9.70 11.66 0.13
N LYS A 188 10.67 10.87 0.57
CA LYS A 188 11.89 10.54 -0.19
C LYS A 188 11.97 9.03 -0.39
N LYS A 189 12.25 8.61 -1.63
CA LYS A 189 12.55 7.23 -2.00
C LYS A 189 13.85 7.19 -2.78
N GLU A 190 14.77 6.36 -2.33
CA GLU A 190 16.00 6.09 -3.05
C GLU A 190 15.77 5.11 -4.19
N LEU A 191 16.37 5.36 -5.34
CA LEU A 191 16.28 4.53 -6.53
C LEU A 191 17.61 3.83 -6.84
N ARG A 192 17.55 2.73 -7.59
CA ARG A 192 18.71 1.88 -7.90
C ARG A 192 19.85 2.60 -8.57
N ASN A 193 19.57 3.59 -9.41
CA ASN A 193 20.56 4.37 -10.14
C ASN A 193 21.22 5.50 -9.32
N GLY A 194 20.85 5.65 -8.06
CA GLY A 194 21.32 6.71 -7.16
C GLY A 194 20.46 7.97 -7.16
N ASP A 195 19.42 8.03 -8.00
CA ASP A 195 18.47 9.13 -8.00
C ASP A 195 17.51 9.05 -6.79
N LEU A 196 16.82 10.15 -6.54
CA LEU A 196 15.78 10.25 -5.51
C LEU A 196 14.43 10.56 -6.16
N ALA A 197 13.43 9.75 -5.86
CA ALA A 197 12.04 10.13 -6.11
C ALA A 197 11.52 10.92 -4.91
N ILE A 198 11.08 12.15 -5.17
CA ILE A 198 10.51 13.04 -4.16
C ILE A 198 9.02 13.21 -4.44
N CYS A 199 8.21 12.95 -3.43
CA CYS A 199 6.77 13.23 -3.48
C CYS A 199 6.45 14.37 -2.51
N VAL A 200 5.90 15.45 -3.05
CA VAL A 200 5.34 16.56 -2.26
C VAL A 200 3.83 16.36 -2.22
N PHE A 201 3.34 15.97 -1.09
CA PHE A 201 1.95 15.59 -0.89
C PHE A 201 1.22 16.62 -0.04
N ASN A 202 0.21 17.28 -0.64
CA ASN A 202 -0.70 18.15 0.08
C ASN A 202 -1.81 17.32 0.73
N ARG A 203 -1.79 17.26 2.06
CA ARG A 203 -2.80 16.54 2.88
C ARG A 203 -4.06 17.37 3.14
N GLY A 204 -4.03 18.65 2.81
CA GLY A 204 -5.16 19.57 2.99
C GLY A 204 -6.10 19.59 1.80
N ASP A 205 -7.29 20.16 2.00
CA ASP A 205 -8.35 20.25 1.00
C ASP A 205 -8.21 21.50 0.08
N GLN A 206 -7.28 22.38 0.37
CA GLN A 206 -7.05 23.61 -0.38
C GLN A 206 -5.70 23.57 -1.10
N PRO A 207 -5.59 24.19 -2.29
CA PRO A 207 -4.30 24.39 -2.95
C PRO A 207 -3.31 25.10 -2.02
N ALA A 208 -2.06 24.66 -2.01
CA ALA A 208 -1.00 25.26 -1.25
C ALA A 208 0.25 25.48 -2.10
N SER A 209 0.98 26.56 -1.84
CA SER A 209 2.29 26.80 -2.42
C SER A 209 3.36 26.29 -1.46
N PHE A 210 4.34 25.59 -2.00
CA PHE A 210 5.43 25.02 -1.22
C PHE A 210 6.75 25.16 -1.97
N SER A 211 7.81 25.51 -1.25
CA SER A 211 9.16 25.56 -1.79
C SER A 211 10.04 24.53 -1.08
N LEU A 212 10.73 23.70 -1.87
CA LEU A 212 11.67 22.71 -1.40
C LEU A 212 13.09 23.16 -1.75
N ASP A 213 13.95 23.31 -0.75
CA ASP A 213 15.38 23.53 -0.96
C ASP A 213 16.06 22.16 -1.06
N LEU A 214 16.42 21.74 -2.28
CA LEU A 214 16.98 20.43 -2.52
C LEU A 214 18.29 20.16 -1.76
N LYS A 215 19.08 21.20 -1.48
CA LYS A 215 20.34 21.04 -0.75
C LYS A 215 20.14 20.96 0.77
N LYS A 216 19.18 21.71 1.28
CA LYS A 216 18.89 21.79 2.72
C LYS A 216 17.93 20.71 3.20
N ASP A 217 16.88 20.46 2.43
CA ASP A 217 15.76 19.63 2.84
C ASP A 217 15.94 18.15 2.50
N LEU A 218 16.89 17.78 1.59
CA LEU A 218 17.09 16.37 1.17
C LEU A 218 18.36 15.71 1.75
N ASN A 219 19.19 16.46 2.47
CA ASN A 219 20.41 15.93 3.13
C ASN A 219 20.09 15.28 4.47
#